data_ef46231580e871f97870240cfab5b733
#
_entry.id   ef46231580e871f97870240cfab5b733
#
_cell.length_a   1.000
_cell.length_b   1.000
_cell.length_c   1.000
_cell.angle_alpha   90.00
_cell.angle_beta   90.00
_cell.angle_gamma   90.00
#
_symmetry.space_group_name_H-M   'P 1'
#
loop_
_entity.id
_entity.type
_entity.pdbx_description
1 polymer ?
#
loop_
_entity_poly.entity_id
_entity_poly.type
_entity_poly.pdbx_seq_one_letter_code
_entity_poly.pdbx_strand_id
1 'polypeptide(L)'
;MLFRSAIDFIVSDQMKAVGCAENLERLYNELLNKDWFMTLPDFEEYVATKERIYADYEDRMAWAKKMLVNISKAGFFSSDRTIAQYNEDIWHL
;
A
#
# COMPACT_ATOMS: atom_id res chain seq x y z
N MET A 1 -15.76 6.15 14.41
CA MET A 1 -15.40 6.52 13.04
C MET A 1 -13.89 6.61 12.89
N LEU A 2 -13.29 5.46 12.74
CA LEU A 2 -11.83 5.30 12.53
C LEU A 2 -11.29 6.16 11.37
N PHE A 3 -12.11 6.34 10.38
CA PHE A 3 -11.81 6.99 9.12
C PHE A 3 -11.46 8.48 9.27
N ARG A 4 -12.28 9.23 9.99
CA ARG A 4 -12.05 10.66 10.17
C ARG A 4 -10.85 10.94 11.06
N SER A 5 -10.67 10.16 12.11
CA SER A 5 -9.53 10.32 13.02
C SER A 5 -8.20 10.02 12.34
N ALA A 6 -8.15 9.06 11.40
CA ALA A 6 -6.96 8.78 10.62
C ALA A 6 -6.58 9.94 9.69
N ILE A 7 -7.56 10.57 9.04
CA ILE A 7 -7.32 11.73 8.18
C ILE A 7 -6.90 12.94 9.02
N ASP A 8 -7.61 13.22 10.11
CA ASP A 8 -7.28 14.35 11.00
C ASP A 8 -5.91 14.18 11.64
N PHE A 9 -5.45 12.94 11.84
CA PHE A 9 -4.11 12.66 12.34
C PHE A 9 -3.00 13.19 11.41
N ILE A 10 -3.21 13.23 10.09
CA ILE A 10 -2.23 13.71 9.12
C ILE A 10 -1.78 15.15 9.44
N VAL A 11 -2.71 15.99 9.93
CA VAL A 11 -2.43 17.39 10.28
C VAL A 11 -2.31 17.62 11.78
N SER A 12 -2.16 16.56 12.58
CA SER A 12 -1.96 16.65 14.01
C SER A 12 -0.61 17.28 14.38
N ASP A 13 -0.50 17.79 15.60
CA ASP A 13 0.77 18.33 16.10
C ASP A 13 1.89 17.30 16.10
N GLN A 14 1.55 16.02 16.34
CA GLN A 14 2.51 14.92 16.30
C GLN A 14 3.11 14.74 14.90
N MET A 15 2.28 14.77 13.86
CA MET A 15 2.74 14.65 12.48
C MET A 15 3.49 15.90 12.03
N LYS A 16 3.03 17.08 12.41
CA LYS A 16 3.70 18.36 12.10
C LYS A 16 5.07 18.49 12.77
N ALA A 17 5.28 17.83 13.91
CA ALA A 17 6.57 17.81 14.59
C ALA A 17 7.65 17.01 13.84
N VAL A 18 7.27 16.03 13.04
CA VAL A 18 8.21 15.13 12.32
C VAL A 18 8.19 15.32 10.81
N GLY A 19 7.16 15.97 10.27
CA GLY A 19 6.97 16.19 8.85
C GLY A 19 6.88 17.67 8.47
N CYS A 20 6.90 17.95 7.16
CA CYS A 20 6.68 19.29 6.64
C CYS A 20 5.18 19.63 6.73
N ALA A 21 4.83 20.61 7.57
CA ALA A 21 3.44 21.01 7.82
C ALA A 21 2.69 21.38 6.53
N GLU A 22 3.32 22.11 5.62
CA GLU A 22 2.74 22.50 4.35
C GLU A 22 2.36 21.30 3.47
N ASN A 23 3.27 20.30 3.38
CA ASN A 23 3.01 19.08 2.62
C ASN A 23 1.92 18.24 3.25
N LEU A 24 1.87 18.16 4.58
CA LEU A 24 0.83 17.43 5.32
C LEU A 24 -0.54 18.07 5.12
N GLU A 25 -0.63 19.39 5.16
CA GLU A 25 -1.87 20.13 4.89
C GLU A 25 -2.34 19.97 3.44
N ARG A 26 -1.40 19.96 2.50
CA ARG A 26 -1.71 19.70 1.09
C ARG A 26 -2.27 18.29 0.90
N LEU A 27 -1.62 17.28 1.47
CA LEU A 27 -2.10 15.89 1.43
C LEU A 27 -3.50 15.76 2.05
N TYR A 28 -3.70 16.34 3.22
CA TYR A 28 -5.00 16.38 3.89
C TYR A 28 -6.10 16.93 3.00
N ASN A 29 -5.86 18.09 2.39
CA ASN A 29 -6.81 18.74 1.51
C ASN A 29 -7.07 17.96 0.22
N GLU A 30 -6.06 17.33 -0.37
CA GLU A 30 -6.23 16.48 -1.55
C GLU A 30 -7.09 15.25 -1.25
N LEU A 31 -6.89 14.60 -0.10
CA LEU A 31 -7.71 13.47 0.32
C LEU A 31 -9.18 13.88 0.57
N LEU A 32 -9.41 15.02 1.23
CA LEU A 32 -10.77 15.46 1.53
C LEU A 32 -11.55 15.92 0.29
N ASN A 33 -10.88 16.58 -0.65
CA ASN A 33 -11.56 17.24 -1.75
C ASN A 33 -11.62 16.42 -3.04
N LYS A 34 -10.63 15.55 -3.26
CA LYS A 34 -10.47 14.86 -4.55
C LYS A 34 -10.34 13.35 -4.43
N ASP A 35 -9.51 12.86 -3.48
CA ASP A 35 -9.18 11.45 -3.32
C ASP A 35 -9.02 10.70 -4.66
N TRP A 36 -8.09 11.17 -5.47
CA TRP A 36 -7.87 10.72 -6.87
C TRP A 36 -7.78 9.20 -7.06
N PHE A 37 -7.30 8.49 -6.05
CA PHE A 37 -7.08 7.04 -6.08
C PHE A 37 -8.12 6.27 -5.28
N MET A 38 -9.20 6.92 -4.85
CA MET A 38 -10.24 6.31 -4.02
C MET A 38 -9.67 5.61 -2.76
N THR A 39 -8.65 6.22 -2.18
CA THR A 39 -7.94 5.71 -0.99
C THR A 39 -8.88 5.56 0.21
N LEU A 40 -9.78 6.52 0.38
CA LEU A 40 -10.69 6.54 1.52
C LEU A 40 -11.72 5.41 1.49
N PRO A 41 -12.37 5.08 0.37
CA PRO A 41 -13.23 3.90 0.28
C PRO A 41 -12.53 2.57 0.61
N ASP A 42 -11.24 2.45 0.29
CA ASP A 42 -10.47 1.23 0.50
C ASP A 42 -9.95 1.08 1.94
N PHE A 43 -10.08 2.11 2.77
CA PHE A 43 -9.46 2.16 4.09
C PHE A 43 -9.93 1.02 5.02
N GLU A 44 -11.22 0.72 5.06
CA GLU A 44 -11.76 -0.34 5.91
C GLU A 44 -11.24 -1.71 5.49
N GLU A 45 -11.18 -1.97 4.19
CA GLU A 45 -10.65 -3.23 3.67
C GLU A 45 -9.14 -3.35 3.90
N TYR A 46 -8.41 -2.24 3.79
CA TYR A 46 -7.00 -2.19 4.16
C TYR A 46 -6.78 -2.58 5.63
N VAL A 47 -7.56 -2.02 6.55
CA VAL A 47 -7.48 -2.34 7.99
C VAL A 47 -7.79 -3.81 8.22
N ALA A 48 -8.88 -4.32 7.65
CA ALA A 48 -9.27 -5.73 7.77
C ALA A 48 -8.20 -6.67 7.22
N THR A 49 -7.58 -6.32 6.10
CA THR A 49 -6.48 -7.10 5.50
C THR A 49 -5.24 -7.07 6.38
N LYS A 50 -4.88 -5.93 6.93
CA LYS A 50 -3.78 -5.79 7.88
C LYS A 50 -3.95 -6.67 9.11
N GLU A 51 -5.15 -6.71 9.69
CA GLU A 51 -5.45 -7.56 10.83
C GLU A 51 -5.31 -9.06 10.49
N ARG A 52 -5.76 -9.47 9.31
CA ARG A 52 -5.55 -10.84 8.82
C ARG A 52 -4.07 -11.18 8.66
N ILE A 53 -3.28 -10.25 8.15
CA ILE A 53 -1.82 -10.42 8.00
C ILE A 53 -1.17 -10.62 9.36
N TYR A 54 -1.55 -9.85 10.37
CA TYR A 54 -1.01 -10.00 11.72
C TYR A 54 -1.39 -11.35 12.33
N ALA A 55 -2.63 -11.78 12.18
CA ALA A 55 -3.07 -13.11 12.63
C ALA A 55 -2.30 -14.24 11.92
N ASP A 56 -2.12 -14.15 10.60
CA ASP A 56 -1.33 -15.12 9.83
C ASP A 56 0.13 -15.18 10.27
N TYR A 57 0.70 -14.04 10.66
CA TYR A 57 2.08 -13.94 11.11
C TYR A 57 2.35 -14.67 12.43
N GLU A 58 1.35 -14.89 13.27
CA GLU A 58 1.49 -15.63 14.53
C GLU A 58 1.80 -17.12 14.26
N ASP A 59 1.29 -17.72 13.19
CA ASP A 59 1.73 -19.05 12.73
C ASP A 59 3.02 -18.92 11.89
N ARG A 60 4.15 -18.93 12.60
CA ARG A 60 5.48 -18.74 12.00
C ARG A 60 5.83 -19.78 10.94
N MET A 61 5.35 -21.00 11.10
CA MET A 61 5.63 -22.06 10.13
C MET A 61 4.81 -21.87 8.85
N ALA A 62 3.53 -21.56 8.98
CA ALA A 62 2.68 -21.22 7.83
C ALA A 62 3.20 -19.97 7.11
N TRP A 63 3.63 -18.97 7.86
CA TRP A 63 4.24 -17.75 7.31
C TRP A 63 5.52 -18.05 6.52
N ALA A 64 6.42 -18.87 7.07
CA ALA A 64 7.65 -19.29 6.39
C ALA A 64 7.36 -20.03 5.07
N LYS A 65 6.33 -20.87 5.03
CA LYS A 65 5.90 -21.53 3.78
C LYS A 65 5.40 -20.52 2.75
N LYS A 66 4.62 -19.52 3.15
CA LYS A 66 4.19 -18.43 2.26
C LYS A 66 5.39 -17.64 1.71
N MET A 67 6.38 -17.36 2.55
CA MET A 67 7.62 -16.70 2.12
C MET A 67 8.38 -17.51 1.07
N LEU A 68 8.54 -18.80 1.26
CA LEU A 68 9.21 -19.68 0.29
C LEU A 68 8.48 -19.72 -1.05
N VAL A 69 7.15 -19.82 -1.04
CA VAL A 69 6.35 -19.77 -2.26
C VAL A 69 6.54 -18.42 -2.98
N ASN A 70 6.51 -17.32 -2.24
CA ASN A 70 6.71 -15.99 -2.80
C ASN A 70 8.09 -15.83 -3.44
N ILE A 71 9.14 -16.26 -2.74
CA ILE A 71 10.52 -16.25 -3.25
C ILE A 71 10.64 -17.11 -4.52
N SER A 72 10.05 -18.30 -4.51
CA SER A 72 10.11 -19.23 -5.67
C SER A 72 9.42 -18.68 -6.92
N LYS A 73 8.47 -17.77 -6.75
CA LYS A 73 7.71 -17.11 -7.83
C LYS A 73 8.22 -15.72 -8.19
N ALA A 74 9.21 -15.20 -7.46
CA ALA A 74 9.69 -13.83 -7.61
C ALA A 74 10.28 -13.53 -8.99
N GLY A 75 10.79 -14.55 -9.71
CA GLY A 75 11.29 -14.41 -11.08
C GLY A 75 10.25 -13.85 -12.07
N PHE A 76 8.96 -14.03 -11.78
CA PHE A 76 7.88 -13.41 -12.58
C PHE A 76 7.97 -11.88 -12.60
N PHE A 77 8.51 -11.26 -11.55
CA PHE A 77 8.66 -9.81 -11.43
C PHE A 77 10.00 -9.30 -11.96
N SER A 78 10.80 -10.13 -12.64
CA SER A 78 12.04 -9.67 -13.25
C SER A 78 11.76 -8.64 -14.34
N SER A 79 12.63 -7.64 -14.46
CA SER A 79 12.56 -6.64 -15.52
C SER A 79 12.70 -7.27 -16.92
N ASP A 80 13.57 -8.25 -17.05
CA ASP A 80 13.81 -8.95 -18.34
C ASP A 80 12.53 -9.61 -18.87
N ARG A 81 11.81 -10.33 -17.98
CA ARG A 81 10.52 -10.91 -18.34
C ARG A 81 9.50 -9.83 -18.72
N THR A 82 9.42 -8.77 -17.93
CA THR A 82 8.47 -7.67 -18.18
C THR A 82 8.75 -6.97 -19.49
N ILE A 83 10.00 -6.68 -19.81
CA ILE A 83 10.40 -6.06 -21.08
C ILE A 83 10.13 -7.01 -22.26
N ALA A 84 10.44 -8.31 -22.11
CA ALA A 84 10.15 -9.29 -23.15
C ALA A 84 8.63 -9.34 -23.44
N GLN A 85 7.80 -9.33 -22.41
CA GLN A 85 6.34 -9.32 -22.58
C GLN A 85 5.85 -8.01 -23.21
N TYR A 86 6.37 -6.86 -22.84
CA TYR A 86 6.04 -5.60 -23.50
C TYR A 86 6.43 -5.62 -24.99
N ASN A 87 7.58 -6.21 -25.30
CA ASN A 87 7.98 -6.36 -26.71
C ASN A 87 7.03 -7.27 -27.49
N GLU A 88 6.63 -8.41 -26.89
CA GLU A 88 5.71 -9.35 -27.52
C GLU A 88 4.30 -8.78 -27.70
N ASP A 89 3.77 -8.12 -26.65
CA ASP A 89 2.36 -7.69 -26.61
C ASP A 89 2.13 -6.30 -27.24
N ILE A 90 3.14 -5.43 -27.25
CA ILE A 90 2.96 -4.00 -27.56
C ILE A 90 3.91 -3.52 -28.66
N TRP A 91 5.22 -3.69 -28.49
CA TRP A 91 6.20 -3.03 -29.37
C TRP A 91 6.50 -3.81 -30.63
N HIS A 92 6.56 -5.13 -30.56
CA HIS A 92 6.87 -6.03 -31.70
C HIS A 92 8.19 -5.71 -32.40
N LEU A 93 9.24 -5.37 -31.64
CA LEU A 93 10.57 -5.03 -32.13
C LEU A 93 11.41 -6.27 -32.48
#